data_24421fc04980b27e9163659c82fd1bc4
#
_entry.id   24421fc04980b27e9163659c82fd1bc4
#
_cell.length_a   1.000
_cell.length_b   1.000
_cell.length_c   1.000
_cell.angle_alpha   90.00
_cell.angle_beta   90.00
_cell.angle_gamma   90.00
#
_symmetry.space_group_name_H-M   'P 1'
#
loop_
_entity.id
_entity.type
_entity.pdbx_description
1 polymer ?
#
loop_
_entity_poly.entity_id
_entity_poly.type
_entity_poly.pdbx_seq_one_letter_code
_entity_poly.pdbx_strand_id
1 'polypeptide(L)' 'MKNTNNKHRLGVWIDENTYTELHKTCKTNKLLTGRLTAGVIVEIALRLFFKEIKNGKSISKLMIETGIIGDDV' A
#
# COMPACT_ATOMS: atom_id res chain seq x y z
N MET A 1 -12.60 -16.73 24.43
CA MET A 1 -13.11 -16.33 23.16
C MET A 1 -12.01 -15.92 22.22
N LYS A 2 -12.22 -16.27 21.03
CA LYS A 2 -11.21 -16.01 20.11
C LYS A 2 -11.34 -14.63 19.53
N ASN A 3 -10.30 -13.94 19.55
CA ASN A 3 -10.29 -12.65 18.92
C ASN A 3 -10.34 -12.83 17.42
N THR A 4 -11.41 -12.39 16.81
CA THR A 4 -11.56 -12.54 15.38
C THR A 4 -10.83 -11.48 14.60
N ASN A 5 -10.30 -10.50 15.29
CA ASN A 5 -9.59 -9.41 14.64
C ASN A 5 -8.09 -9.60 14.83
N ASN A 6 -7.45 -10.20 13.86
CA ASN A 6 -6.02 -10.47 13.92
C ASN A 6 -5.19 -9.38 13.31
N LYS A 7 -5.70 -8.16 13.36
CA LYS A 7 -5.00 -7.05 12.74
C LYS A 7 -3.89 -6.53 13.63
N HIS A 8 -2.84 -6.12 13.00
CA HIS A 8 -1.69 -5.55 13.69
C HIS A 8 -1.45 -4.15 13.17
N ARG A 9 -1.02 -3.29 14.07
CA ARG A 9 -0.69 -1.94 13.67
C ARG A 9 0.68 -1.95 13.01
N LEU A 10 0.80 -1.22 11.91
CA LEU A 10 2.05 -1.10 11.20
C LEU A 10 2.48 0.35 11.20
N GLY A 11 3.59 0.66 11.86
CA GLY A 11 4.11 2.02 11.90
C GLY A 11 5.26 2.16 10.93
N VAL A 12 5.05 2.96 9.89
CA VAL A 12 6.08 3.17 8.88
C VAL A 12 6.10 4.65 8.49
N TRP A 13 7.24 5.07 7.97
CA TRP A 13 7.37 6.41 7.43
C TRP A 13 7.17 6.34 5.94
N ILE A 14 6.42 7.27 5.40
CA ILE A 14 6.21 7.34 3.97
C ILE A 14 6.48 8.76 3.49
N ASP A 15 6.77 8.87 2.21
CA ASP A 15 7.04 10.14 1.58
C ASP A 15 5.82 11.06 1.69
N GLU A 16 6.08 12.36 1.82
CA GLU A 16 5.01 13.33 2.01
C GLU A 16 4.02 13.34 0.84
N ASN A 17 4.54 13.24 -0.37
CA ASN A 17 3.66 13.23 -1.55
C ASN A 17 2.77 11.99 -1.55
N THR A 18 3.32 10.86 -1.16
CA THR A 18 2.56 9.62 -1.08
C THR A 18 1.50 9.72 0.01
N TYR A 19 1.85 10.34 1.12
CA TYR A 19 0.92 10.53 2.22
C TYR A 19 -0.25 11.42 1.79
N THR A 20 0.05 12.51 1.08
CA THR A 20 -0.97 13.41 0.59
C THR A 20 -1.90 12.71 -0.39
N GLU A 21 -1.32 11.93 -1.29
CA GLU A 21 -2.09 11.18 -2.26
C GLU A 21 -3.01 10.17 -1.57
N LEU A 22 -2.50 9.53 -0.52
CA LEU A 22 -3.28 8.56 0.24
C LEU A 22 -4.53 9.22 0.84
N HIS A 23 -4.35 10.36 1.50
CA HIS A 23 -5.48 11.05 2.11
C HIS A 23 -6.47 11.56 1.08
N LYS A 24 -5.97 12.07 -0.02
CA LYS A 24 -6.82 12.55 -1.08
C LYS A 24 -7.67 11.43 -1.66
N THR A 25 -7.04 10.28 -1.86
CA THR A 25 -7.74 9.12 -2.40
C THR A 25 -8.84 8.65 -1.45
N CYS A 26 -8.57 8.67 -0.16
CA CYS A 26 -9.57 8.26 0.82
C CYS A 26 -10.78 9.18 0.80
N LYS A 27 -10.55 10.48 0.57
CA LYS A 27 -11.65 11.44 0.57
C LYS A 27 -12.50 11.37 -0.69
N THR A 28 -11.89 11.04 -1.82
CA THR A 28 -12.58 11.12 -3.10
C THR A 28 -13.20 9.81 -3.56
N ASN A 29 -12.90 8.71 -2.88
CA ASN A 29 -13.40 7.41 -3.27
C ASN A 29 -14.22 6.79 -2.17
N LYS A 30 -15.27 6.08 -2.57
CA LYS A 30 -16.10 5.34 -1.64
C LYS A 30 -16.27 3.93 -2.14
N LEU A 31 -16.30 3.01 -1.22
CA LEU A 31 -16.57 1.63 -1.56
C LEU A 31 -18.07 1.37 -1.47
N LEU A 32 -18.53 0.36 -2.19
CA LEU A 32 -19.92 -0.02 -2.09
C LEU A 32 -20.30 -0.44 -0.68
N THR A 33 -19.33 -0.99 0.04
CA THR A 33 -19.59 -1.51 1.39
C THR A 33 -19.19 -0.55 2.48
N GLY A 34 -18.77 0.67 2.14
CA GLY A 34 -18.38 1.62 3.15
C GLY A 34 -17.35 2.60 2.67
N ARG A 35 -16.59 3.13 3.62
CA ARG A 35 -15.56 4.13 3.32
C ARG A 35 -14.25 3.47 2.98
N LEU A 36 -13.56 4.08 2.04
CA LEU A 36 -12.19 3.68 1.74
C LEU A 36 -11.29 4.28 2.83
N THR A 37 -10.56 3.45 3.52
CA THR A 37 -9.65 3.90 4.57
C THR A 37 -8.21 3.69 4.15
N ALA A 38 -7.31 4.40 4.84
CA ALA A 38 -5.88 4.23 4.58
C ALA A 38 -5.47 2.78 4.81
N GLY A 39 -6.05 2.14 5.81
CA GLY A 39 -5.72 0.74 6.09
C GLY A 39 -6.05 -0.17 4.94
N VAL A 40 -7.19 0.06 4.29
CA VAL A 40 -7.58 -0.75 3.15
C VAL A 40 -6.61 -0.55 1.99
N ILE A 41 -6.21 0.69 1.75
CA ILE A 41 -5.27 0.98 0.68
C ILE A 41 -3.93 0.29 0.94
N VAL A 42 -3.45 0.37 2.17
CA VAL A 42 -2.18 -0.28 2.53
C VAL A 42 -2.29 -1.78 2.36
N GLU A 43 -3.42 -2.34 2.78
CA GLU A 43 -3.63 -3.79 2.63
C GLU A 43 -3.57 -4.20 1.17
N ILE A 44 -4.25 -3.45 0.31
CA ILE A 44 -4.24 -3.73 -1.12
C ILE A 44 -2.82 -3.64 -1.67
N ALA A 45 -2.10 -2.59 -1.29
CA ALA A 45 -0.75 -2.39 -1.78
C ALA A 45 0.17 -3.54 -1.39
N LEU A 46 0.05 -3.99 -0.14
CA LEU A 46 0.89 -5.08 0.33
C LEU A 46 0.56 -6.38 -0.39
N ARG A 47 -0.72 -6.64 -0.59
CA ARG A 47 -1.11 -7.86 -1.28
C ARG A 47 -0.63 -7.85 -2.72
N LEU A 48 -0.70 -6.70 -3.38
CA LEU A 48 -0.19 -6.58 -4.74
C LEU A 48 1.32 -6.76 -4.77
N PHE A 49 2.02 -6.20 -3.79
CA PHE A 49 3.46 -6.35 -3.71
C PHE A 49 3.85 -7.83 -3.63
N PHE A 50 3.21 -8.56 -2.73
CA PHE A 50 3.56 -9.96 -2.57
C PHE A 50 3.17 -10.78 -3.78
N LYS A 51 2.10 -10.40 -4.46
CA LYS A 51 1.70 -11.08 -5.68
C LYS A 51 2.77 -10.92 -6.76
N GLU A 52 3.30 -9.70 -6.90
CA GLU A 52 4.33 -9.44 -7.89
C GLU A 52 5.61 -10.21 -7.58
N ILE A 53 5.97 -10.30 -6.30
CA ILE A 53 7.15 -11.05 -5.91
C ILE A 53 6.99 -12.52 -6.24
N LYS A 54 5.81 -13.07 -5.97
CA LYS A 54 5.54 -14.48 -6.28
C LYS A 54 5.58 -14.75 -7.78
N ASN A 55 5.27 -13.73 -8.57
CA ASN A 55 5.30 -13.84 -10.02
C ASN A 55 6.70 -13.64 -10.59
N GLY A 56 7.70 -13.50 -9.72
CA GLY A 56 9.08 -13.44 -10.16
C GLY A 56 9.67 -12.06 -10.32
N LYS A 57 8.91 -11.03 -9.99
CA LYS A 57 9.43 -9.67 -10.10
C LYS A 57 10.36 -9.38 -8.95
N SER A 58 11.50 -8.74 -9.23
CA SER A 58 12.46 -8.45 -8.18
C SER A 58 12.05 -7.18 -7.42
N ILE A 59 12.51 -7.10 -6.19
CA ILE A 59 12.24 -5.93 -5.35
C ILE A 59 12.89 -4.69 -5.96
N SER A 60 14.10 -4.83 -6.49
CA SER A 60 14.77 -3.70 -7.13
C SER A 60 13.96 -3.15 -8.30
N LYS A 61 13.38 -4.03 -9.08
CA LYS A 61 12.57 -3.58 -10.20
C LYS A 61 11.33 -2.84 -9.72
N LEU A 62 10.71 -3.32 -8.66
CA LEU A 62 9.54 -2.64 -8.10
C LEU A 62 9.91 -1.27 -7.57
N MET A 63 11.09 -1.13 -6.96
CA MET A 63 11.53 0.15 -6.46
C MET A 63 11.73 1.15 -7.59
N ILE A 64 12.22 0.68 -8.73
CA ILE A 64 12.39 1.54 -9.90
C ILE A 64 11.04 1.93 -10.47
N GLU A 65 10.16 0.95 -10.64
CA GLU A 65 8.84 1.21 -11.24
C GLU A 65 8.00 2.17 -10.41
N THR A 66 8.17 2.13 -9.11
CA THR A 66 7.39 3.00 -8.23
C THR A 66 8.09 4.31 -7.92
N GLY A 67 9.28 4.50 -8.45
CA GLY A 67 9.99 5.77 -8.28
C GLY A 67 10.74 5.90 -6.96
N ILE A 68 10.85 4.82 -6.20
CA ILE A 68 11.58 4.88 -4.93
C ILE A 68 13.07 5.06 -5.19
N ILE A 69 13.58 4.45 -6.27
CA ILE A 69 14.95 4.71 -6.72
C ILE A 69 14.89 5.06 -8.19
N GLY A 70 15.90 5.79 -8.65
CA GLY A 70 15.92 6.23 -10.04
C GLY A 70 16.43 5.16 -10.98
N ASP A 71 16.06 5.30 -12.24
CA ASP A 71 16.47 4.36 -13.29
C ASP A 71 17.93 4.49 -13.63
N ASP A 72 18.46 5.68 -13.43
CA ASP A 72 19.80 6.00 -13.87
C ASP A 72 20.85 5.71 -12.83
N VAL A 73 20.51 4.99 -11.84
CA VAL A 73 21.40 4.68 -10.75
C VAL A 73 22.42 3.63 -11.13
#